data_f7e7492fdde61eac786c21330e98ac49
#
_entry.id   f7e7492fdde61eac786c21330e98ac49
#
_cell.length_a   1.000
_cell.length_b   1.000
_cell.length_c   1.000
_cell.angle_alpha   90.00
_cell.angle_beta   90.00
_cell.angle_gamma   90.00
#
_symmetry.space_group_name_H-M   'P 1'
#
loop_
_entity.id
_entity.type
_entity.pdbx_description
1 polymer ?
#
loop_
_entity_poly.entity_id
_entity_poly.type
_entity_poly.pdbx_seq_one_letter_code
_entity_poly.pdbx_strand_id
1 'polypeptide(L)'
;MERRLFLYWLIMVLAVMTAVFVVLIVAGVFSNDAGKLGGTLSVQQKNTTMTFNKLIDTLNAQNLALSEQITREVSDVLETEERTFKDLDNNPELITRIEERMCFYLQTIVRSRSCSGAYFILDATTNTEAPGADRSRMGLYLRSGNVGTDGMANQYITFFRGVADVARKENIQMHNRWNLEFDIDNVPGYEILMDFDGRRILDSCYLSNRVTLSGTWEQVVLLSIPVVLEGKVRGVCGVELSELFFNMVFPSVES
;
A
#
# COMPACT_ATOMS: atom_id res chain seq x y z
N MET A 1 35.55 69.95 -6.99
CA MET A 1 36.38 69.12 -6.11
C MET A 1 35.64 67.91 -5.52
N GLU A 2 34.41 68.05 -5.12
CA GLU A 2 33.60 67.03 -4.45
C GLU A 2 33.36 65.72 -5.29
N ARG A 3 33.08 65.85 -6.61
CA ARG A 3 32.82 64.70 -7.48
C ARG A 3 34.04 63.75 -7.60
N ARG A 4 35.25 64.27 -7.57
CA ARG A 4 36.46 63.45 -7.65
C ARG A 4 36.71 62.72 -6.32
N LEU A 5 36.48 63.34 -5.20
CA LEU A 5 36.56 62.77 -3.86
C LEU A 5 35.52 61.64 -3.69
N PHE A 6 34.31 61.84 -4.14
CA PHE A 6 33.25 60.82 -4.12
C PHE A 6 33.63 59.61 -5.00
N LEU A 7 34.19 59.87 -6.18
CA LEU A 7 34.63 58.78 -7.07
C LEU A 7 35.75 57.93 -6.45
N TYR A 8 36.73 58.56 -5.82
CA TYR A 8 37.80 57.83 -5.11
C TYR A 8 37.25 57.04 -3.92
N TRP A 9 36.32 57.57 -3.18
CA TRP A 9 35.67 56.87 -2.08
C TRP A 9 34.88 55.68 -2.58
N LEU A 10 34.12 55.79 -3.66
CA LEU A 10 33.35 54.72 -4.27
C LEU A 10 34.29 53.57 -4.77
N ILE A 11 35.38 53.92 -5.43
CA ILE A 11 36.38 52.95 -5.90
C ILE A 11 37.02 52.21 -4.72
N MET A 12 37.32 52.88 -3.64
CA MET A 12 37.89 52.27 -2.44
C MET A 12 36.92 51.30 -1.77
N VAL A 13 35.63 51.66 -1.65
CA VAL A 13 34.58 50.77 -1.11
C VAL A 13 34.43 49.53 -1.99
N LEU A 14 34.39 49.74 -3.32
CA LEU A 14 34.25 48.60 -4.26
C LEU A 14 35.46 47.65 -4.19
N ALA A 15 36.68 48.20 -4.05
CA ALA A 15 37.88 47.40 -3.90
C ALA A 15 37.91 46.57 -2.59
N VAL A 16 37.42 47.16 -1.48
CA VAL A 16 37.32 46.48 -0.20
C VAL A 16 36.26 45.37 -0.28
N MET A 17 35.09 45.67 -0.88
CA MET A 17 34.01 44.68 -1.07
C MET A 17 34.48 43.50 -1.93
N THR A 18 35.18 43.74 -3.03
CA THR A 18 35.78 42.69 -3.88
C THR A 18 36.85 41.89 -3.14
N ALA A 19 37.71 42.53 -2.36
CA ALA A 19 38.70 41.80 -1.55
C ALA A 19 38.04 40.91 -0.50
N VAL A 20 37.02 41.37 0.20
CA VAL A 20 36.27 40.57 1.17
C VAL A 20 35.56 39.37 0.48
N PHE A 21 34.97 39.63 -0.70
CA PHE A 21 34.31 38.56 -1.47
C PHE A 21 35.29 37.47 -1.93
N VAL A 22 36.48 37.88 -2.40
CA VAL A 22 37.55 36.96 -2.77
C VAL A 22 38.04 36.14 -1.55
N VAL A 23 38.21 36.79 -0.39
CA VAL A 23 38.61 36.10 0.84
C VAL A 23 37.53 35.09 1.25
N LEU A 24 36.25 35.38 1.14
CA LEU A 24 35.15 34.46 1.45
C LEU A 24 35.14 33.25 0.48
N ILE A 25 35.42 33.48 -0.81
CA ILE A 25 35.56 32.39 -1.81
C ILE A 25 36.78 31.53 -1.49
N VAL A 26 37.95 32.14 -1.23
CA VAL A 26 39.20 31.41 -0.92
C VAL A 26 39.10 30.69 0.42
N ALA A 27 38.39 31.25 1.41
CA ALA A 27 38.09 30.60 2.69
C ALA A 27 37.09 29.45 2.56
N GLY A 28 36.54 29.20 1.36
CA GLY A 28 35.65 28.08 1.12
C GLY A 28 34.26 28.23 1.75
N VAL A 29 33.88 29.43 2.19
CA VAL A 29 32.58 29.67 2.84
C VAL A 29 31.40 29.29 1.92
N PHE A 30 31.60 29.47 0.60
CA PHE A 30 30.57 29.10 -0.41
C PHE A 30 30.79 27.73 -1.05
N SER A 31 31.95 27.08 -0.90
CA SER A 31 32.26 25.82 -1.59
C SER A 31 32.07 24.57 -0.71
N ASN A 32 32.16 24.72 0.61
CA ASN A 32 32.16 23.56 1.51
C ASN A 32 30.74 23.09 1.87
N ASP A 33 29.73 23.96 1.84
CA ASP A 33 28.36 23.56 2.23
C ASP A 33 27.60 22.93 1.07
N ALA A 34 27.77 23.39 -0.16
CA ALA A 34 27.09 22.80 -1.32
C ALA A 34 27.55 21.36 -1.62
N GLY A 35 28.83 21.07 -1.44
CA GLY A 35 29.37 19.72 -1.61
C GLY A 35 28.96 18.76 -0.49
N LYS A 36 28.92 19.24 0.74
CA LYS A 36 28.44 18.44 1.89
C LYS A 36 26.94 18.20 1.84
N LEU A 37 26.12 19.23 1.50
CA LEU A 37 24.70 19.11 1.28
C LEU A 37 24.38 18.12 0.14
N GLY A 38 25.05 18.24 -1.00
CA GLY A 38 24.88 17.32 -2.13
C GLY A 38 25.25 15.87 -1.77
N GLY A 39 26.33 15.67 -1.01
CA GLY A 39 26.74 14.35 -0.52
C GLY A 39 25.73 13.77 0.48
N THR A 40 25.25 14.56 1.43
CA THR A 40 24.28 14.12 2.43
C THR A 40 22.92 13.79 1.78
N LEU A 41 22.43 14.64 0.87
CA LEU A 41 21.20 14.41 0.13
C LEU A 41 21.26 13.15 -0.74
N SER A 42 22.38 12.90 -1.41
CA SER A 42 22.55 11.70 -2.24
C SER A 42 22.59 10.42 -1.41
N VAL A 43 23.22 10.44 -0.25
CA VAL A 43 23.24 9.31 0.70
C VAL A 43 21.84 9.07 1.27
N GLN A 44 21.13 10.12 1.67
CA GLN A 44 19.78 10.02 2.20
C GLN A 44 18.81 9.50 1.14
N GLN A 45 18.87 10.01 -0.08
CA GLN A 45 18.06 9.53 -1.21
C GLN A 45 18.32 8.04 -1.49
N LYS A 46 19.62 7.64 -1.50
CA LYS A 46 19.99 6.24 -1.70
C LYS A 46 19.44 5.35 -0.58
N ASN A 47 19.56 5.76 0.67
CA ASN A 47 19.05 4.99 1.81
C ASN A 47 17.52 4.86 1.76
N THR A 48 16.80 5.94 1.44
CA THR A 48 15.34 5.92 1.29
C THR A 48 14.93 4.98 0.16
N THR A 49 15.60 5.05 -1.00
CA THR A 49 15.34 4.14 -2.13
C THR A 49 15.59 2.69 -1.76
N MET A 50 16.69 2.39 -1.05
CA MET A 50 16.98 1.02 -0.60
C MET A 50 15.95 0.51 0.40
N THR A 51 15.50 1.35 1.33
CA THR A 51 14.46 1.00 2.31
C THR A 51 13.13 0.75 1.60
N PHE A 52 12.76 1.59 0.63
CA PHE A 52 11.56 1.41 -0.17
C PHE A 52 11.60 0.11 -0.98
N ASN A 53 12.69 -0.16 -1.70
CA ASN A 53 12.82 -1.40 -2.47
C ASN A 53 12.73 -2.63 -1.56
N LYS A 54 13.41 -2.62 -0.41
CA LYS A 54 13.31 -3.72 0.57
C LYS A 54 11.89 -3.91 1.10
N LEU A 55 11.14 -2.83 1.32
CA LEU A 55 9.73 -2.90 1.71
C LEU A 55 8.91 -3.57 0.60
N ILE A 56 9.03 -3.11 -0.64
CA ILE A 56 8.30 -3.68 -1.79
C ILE A 56 8.65 -5.16 -1.99
N ASP A 57 9.91 -5.54 -1.91
CA ASP A 57 10.34 -6.95 -2.03
C ASP A 57 9.71 -7.82 -0.94
N THR A 58 9.69 -7.31 0.30
CA THR A 58 9.05 -8.00 1.44
C THR A 58 7.54 -8.18 1.23
N LEU A 59 6.87 -7.13 0.77
CA LEU A 59 5.43 -7.15 0.50
C LEU A 59 5.08 -8.04 -0.69
N ASN A 60 5.92 -8.08 -1.73
CA ASN A 60 5.74 -8.99 -2.85
C ASN A 60 5.84 -10.46 -2.42
N ALA A 61 6.82 -10.80 -1.59
CA ALA A 61 6.95 -12.14 -1.03
C ALA A 61 5.74 -12.50 -0.15
N GLN A 62 5.24 -11.55 0.64
CA GLN A 62 4.06 -11.72 1.48
C GLN A 62 2.78 -11.91 0.64
N ASN A 63 2.60 -11.12 -0.43
CA ASN A 63 1.48 -11.27 -1.34
C ASN A 63 1.50 -12.61 -2.08
N LEU A 64 2.70 -13.06 -2.50
CA LEU A 64 2.83 -14.39 -3.11
C LEU A 64 2.39 -15.49 -2.15
N ALA A 65 2.88 -15.46 -0.91
CA ALA A 65 2.47 -16.41 0.11
C ALA A 65 0.95 -16.35 0.39
N LEU A 66 0.37 -15.15 0.38
CA LEU A 66 -1.08 -14.96 0.52
C LEU A 66 -1.84 -15.58 -0.67
N SER A 67 -1.42 -15.32 -1.91
CA SER A 67 -2.04 -15.90 -3.11
C SER A 67 -2.01 -17.43 -3.10
N GLU A 68 -0.87 -18.02 -2.73
CA GLU A 68 -0.72 -19.48 -2.58
C GLU A 68 -1.62 -20.03 -1.47
N GLN A 69 -1.74 -19.31 -0.35
CA GLN A 69 -2.62 -19.72 0.75
C GLN A 69 -4.09 -19.67 0.34
N ILE A 70 -4.52 -18.61 -0.34
CA ILE A 70 -5.89 -18.51 -0.86
C ILE A 70 -6.18 -19.67 -1.81
N THR A 71 -5.26 -19.94 -2.74
CA THR A 71 -5.38 -21.05 -3.68
C THR A 71 -5.58 -22.38 -2.95
N ARG A 72 -4.79 -22.67 -1.91
CA ARG A 72 -4.92 -23.89 -1.12
C ARG A 72 -6.26 -23.97 -0.39
N GLU A 73 -6.63 -22.92 0.34
CA GLU A 73 -7.86 -22.93 1.15
C GLU A 73 -9.12 -23.02 0.27
N VAL A 74 -9.13 -22.31 -0.86
CA VAL A 74 -10.24 -22.39 -1.81
C VAL A 74 -10.32 -23.79 -2.42
N SER A 75 -9.21 -24.36 -2.90
CA SER A 75 -9.19 -25.70 -3.45
C SER A 75 -9.65 -26.74 -2.43
N ASP A 76 -9.15 -26.68 -1.18
CA ASP A 76 -9.52 -27.60 -0.12
C ASP A 76 -11.02 -27.54 0.24
N VAL A 77 -11.60 -26.34 0.28
CA VAL A 77 -13.03 -26.17 0.51
C VAL A 77 -13.84 -26.74 -0.65
N LEU A 78 -13.45 -26.46 -1.89
CA LEU A 78 -14.16 -26.93 -3.09
C LEU A 78 -14.08 -28.46 -3.21
N GLU A 79 -12.91 -29.06 -2.97
CA GLU A 79 -12.72 -30.51 -2.99
C GLU A 79 -13.54 -31.20 -1.88
N THR A 80 -13.53 -30.65 -0.66
CA THR A 80 -14.28 -31.20 0.47
C THR A 80 -15.78 -31.23 0.22
N GLU A 81 -16.30 -30.21 -0.48
CA GLU A 81 -17.72 -30.07 -0.80
C GLU A 81 -18.11 -30.68 -2.15
N GLU A 82 -17.14 -31.30 -2.86
CA GLU A 82 -17.34 -31.82 -4.22
C GLU A 82 -17.91 -30.74 -5.18
N ARG A 83 -17.39 -29.52 -5.10
CA ARG A 83 -17.81 -28.35 -5.86
C ARG A 83 -16.71 -27.84 -6.77
N THR A 84 -17.10 -27.01 -7.74
CA THR A 84 -16.21 -26.28 -8.63
C THR A 84 -16.19 -24.78 -8.27
N PHE A 85 -15.24 -24.03 -8.81
CA PHE A 85 -15.16 -22.59 -8.58
C PHE A 85 -16.45 -21.85 -8.96
N LYS A 86 -17.16 -22.30 -10.01
CA LYS A 86 -18.42 -21.69 -10.43
C LYS A 86 -19.57 -21.85 -9.42
N ASP A 87 -19.48 -22.86 -8.55
CA ASP A 87 -20.47 -23.09 -7.51
C ASP A 87 -20.34 -22.12 -6.34
N LEU A 88 -19.34 -21.22 -6.37
CA LEU A 88 -19.25 -20.08 -5.44
C LEU A 88 -20.32 -19.05 -5.70
N ASP A 89 -20.70 -18.84 -6.98
CA ASP A 89 -21.77 -17.91 -7.31
C ASP A 89 -23.09 -18.35 -6.67
N ASN A 90 -23.80 -17.39 -6.06
CA ASN A 90 -25.06 -17.62 -5.34
C ASN A 90 -24.96 -18.62 -4.17
N ASN A 91 -23.75 -18.84 -3.63
CA ASN A 91 -23.53 -19.78 -2.52
C ASN A 91 -22.89 -19.07 -1.31
N PRO A 92 -23.66 -18.33 -0.52
CA PRO A 92 -23.14 -17.57 0.61
C PRO A 92 -22.53 -18.48 1.71
N GLU A 93 -22.96 -19.75 1.83
CA GLU A 93 -22.39 -20.66 2.82
C GLU A 93 -20.96 -21.05 2.46
N LEU A 94 -20.71 -21.36 1.19
CA LEU A 94 -19.39 -21.73 0.70
C LEU A 94 -18.42 -20.53 0.78
N ILE A 95 -18.91 -19.35 0.41
CA ILE A 95 -18.19 -18.08 0.53
C ILE A 95 -17.81 -17.82 1.99
N THR A 96 -18.77 -17.92 2.92
CA THR A 96 -18.51 -17.73 4.36
C THR A 96 -17.43 -18.66 4.86
N ARG A 97 -17.44 -19.92 4.45
CA ARG A 97 -16.43 -20.92 4.86
C ARG A 97 -15.02 -20.57 4.36
N ILE A 98 -14.91 -20.08 3.13
CA ILE A 98 -13.63 -19.61 2.60
C ILE A 98 -13.14 -18.39 3.40
N GLU A 99 -13.99 -17.41 3.63
CA GLU A 99 -13.64 -16.21 4.39
C GLU A 99 -13.25 -16.54 5.84
N GLU A 100 -13.93 -17.47 6.51
CA GLU A 100 -13.58 -17.95 7.85
C GLU A 100 -12.16 -18.52 7.89
N ARG A 101 -11.82 -19.39 6.94
CA ARG A 101 -10.49 -19.99 6.85
C ARG A 101 -9.42 -18.93 6.58
N MET A 102 -9.70 -17.97 5.73
CA MET A 102 -8.76 -16.92 5.35
C MET A 102 -8.62 -15.81 6.41
N CYS A 103 -9.60 -15.62 7.28
CA CYS A 103 -9.62 -14.53 8.24
C CYS A 103 -8.38 -14.52 9.15
N PHE A 104 -7.97 -15.67 9.66
CA PHE A 104 -6.77 -15.80 10.51
C PHE A 104 -5.49 -15.38 9.77
N TYR A 105 -5.35 -15.75 8.48
CA TYR A 105 -4.17 -15.40 7.68
C TYR A 105 -4.10 -13.88 7.44
N LEU A 106 -5.21 -13.25 7.07
CA LEU A 106 -5.26 -11.82 6.89
C LEU A 106 -4.99 -11.07 8.20
N GLN A 107 -5.55 -11.53 9.33
CA GLN A 107 -5.24 -10.97 10.64
C GLN A 107 -3.73 -11.02 10.95
N THR A 108 -3.09 -12.15 10.64
CA THR A 108 -1.65 -12.33 10.85
C THR A 108 -0.83 -11.34 10.02
N ILE A 109 -1.21 -11.13 8.75
CA ILE A 109 -0.58 -10.17 7.86
C ILE A 109 -0.72 -8.74 8.42
N VAL A 110 -1.93 -8.33 8.78
CA VAL A 110 -2.17 -6.98 9.33
C VAL A 110 -1.44 -6.78 10.65
N ARG A 111 -1.38 -7.80 11.53
CA ARG A 111 -0.66 -7.74 12.81
C ARG A 111 0.86 -7.72 12.65
N SER A 112 1.40 -8.17 11.52
CA SER A 112 2.86 -8.12 11.27
C SER A 112 3.40 -6.70 11.11
N ARG A 113 2.52 -5.70 10.95
CA ARG A 113 2.84 -4.27 10.78
C ARG A 113 3.66 -3.95 9.53
N SER A 114 3.69 -4.86 8.58
CA SER A 114 4.32 -4.62 7.28
C SER A 114 3.41 -3.84 6.33
N CYS A 115 2.13 -3.70 6.68
CA CYS A 115 1.10 -3.01 5.90
C CYS A 115 0.00 -2.46 6.81
N SER A 116 -0.89 -1.64 6.27
CA SER A 116 -2.06 -1.09 6.97
C SER A 116 -3.33 -1.91 6.77
N GLY A 117 -3.36 -2.80 5.80
CA GLY A 117 -4.46 -3.70 5.53
C GLY A 117 -4.07 -4.84 4.60
N ALA A 118 -4.88 -5.89 4.57
CA ALA A 118 -4.72 -7.01 3.67
C ALA A 118 -6.08 -7.48 3.17
N TYR A 119 -6.14 -7.94 1.92
CA TYR A 119 -7.39 -8.34 1.29
C TYR A 119 -7.19 -9.43 0.24
N PHE A 120 -8.29 -10.11 -0.06
CA PHE A 120 -8.45 -10.90 -1.28
C PHE A 120 -9.84 -10.69 -1.87
N ILE A 121 -9.95 -10.90 -3.16
CA ILE A 121 -11.17 -10.80 -3.95
C ILE A 121 -11.19 -12.00 -4.90
N LEU A 122 -12.26 -12.79 -4.90
CA LEU A 122 -12.45 -13.87 -5.86
C LEU A 122 -13.51 -13.47 -6.88
N ASP A 123 -13.38 -13.95 -8.10
CA ASP A 123 -14.29 -13.68 -9.22
C ASP A 123 -15.60 -14.50 -9.08
N ALA A 124 -16.30 -14.26 -7.99
CA ALA A 124 -17.59 -14.83 -7.66
C ALA A 124 -18.40 -13.83 -6.85
N THR A 125 -19.73 -13.94 -6.84
CA THR A 125 -20.64 -13.07 -6.10
C THR A 125 -21.66 -13.87 -5.30
N THR A 126 -22.12 -13.32 -4.18
CA THR A 126 -23.14 -13.92 -3.32
C THR A 126 -24.52 -13.95 -3.97
N ASN A 127 -24.79 -13.06 -4.94
CA ASN A 127 -26.07 -12.98 -5.64
C ASN A 127 -25.90 -12.40 -7.05
N THR A 128 -25.92 -13.26 -8.06
CA THR A 128 -25.80 -12.89 -9.47
C THR A 128 -27.01 -12.11 -10.01
N GLU A 129 -28.17 -12.15 -9.33
CA GLU A 129 -29.38 -11.46 -9.73
C GLU A 129 -29.49 -10.05 -9.11
N ALA A 130 -28.59 -9.70 -8.21
CA ALA A 130 -28.59 -8.39 -7.57
C ALA A 130 -28.23 -7.28 -8.58
N PRO A 131 -28.83 -6.09 -8.46
CA PRO A 131 -28.40 -4.94 -9.26
C PRO A 131 -26.91 -4.64 -9.04
N GLY A 132 -26.10 -4.60 -10.12
CA GLY A 132 -24.67 -4.37 -10.05
C GLY A 132 -23.83 -5.62 -9.73
N ALA A 133 -24.41 -6.82 -9.79
CA ALA A 133 -23.69 -8.08 -9.55
C ALA A 133 -22.53 -8.31 -10.53
N ASP A 134 -22.60 -7.73 -11.73
CA ASP A 134 -21.52 -7.74 -12.71
C ASP A 134 -20.24 -7.07 -12.20
N ARG A 135 -20.34 -6.13 -11.24
CA ARG A 135 -19.24 -5.40 -10.60
C ARG A 135 -19.00 -5.79 -9.15
N SER A 136 -19.82 -6.65 -8.61
CA SER A 136 -19.72 -7.07 -7.21
C SER A 136 -18.99 -8.39 -7.10
N ARG A 137 -17.98 -8.46 -6.20
CA ARG A 137 -17.16 -9.66 -6.01
C ARG A 137 -16.96 -9.95 -4.52
N MET A 138 -17.07 -11.22 -4.18
CA MET A 138 -16.83 -11.72 -2.83
C MET A 138 -15.37 -11.58 -2.43
N GLY A 139 -15.12 -11.46 -1.15
CA GLY A 139 -13.76 -11.43 -0.59
C GLY A 139 -13.71 -10.80 0.78
N LEU A 140 -12.54 -10.81 1.37
CA LEU A 140 -12.30 -10.34 2.73
C LEU A 140 -11.30 -9.20 2.74
N TYR A 141 -11.57 -8.15 3.51
CA TYR A 141 -10.67 -7.03 3.71
C TYR A 141 -10.59 -6.64 5.20
N LEU A 142 -9.42 -6.82 5.75
CA LEU A 142 -9.08 -6.44 7.11
C LEU A 142 -8.10 -5.29 7.13
N ARG A 143 -8.31 -4.33 8.03
CA ARG A 143 -7.47 -3.13 8.15
C ARG A 143 -7.05 -2.90 9.60
N SER A 144 -5.89 -2.29 9.77
CA SER A 144 -5.46 -1.77 11.07
C SER A 144 -6.19 -0.47 11.39
N GLY A 145 -6.87 -0.39 12.52
CA GLY A 145 -7.65 0.78 12.92
C GLY A 145 -6.83 1.95 13.48
N ASN A 146 -5.61 1.71 13.93
CA ASN A 146 -4.73 2.75 14.51
C ASN A 146 -3.30 2.58 14.02
N VAL A 147 -3.04 2.97 12.77
CA VAL A 147 -1.67 3.12 12.27
C VAL A 147 -1.17 4.47 12.75
N GLY A 148 -0.25 4.51 13.72
CA GLY A 148 0.46 5.73 14.09
C GLY A 148 0.06 6.46 15.36
N THR A 149 -0.90 5.97 16.15
CA THR A 149 -1.16 6.53 17.48
C THR A 149 -0.48 5.73 18.57
N ASP A 150 0.19 6.45 19.43
CA ASP A 150 0.91 6.06 20.64
C ASP A 150 0.79 4.60 21.12
N GLY A 151 1.85 3.85 20.92
CA GLY A 151 2.13 2.64 21.66
C GLY A 151 1.47 1.37 21.13
N MET A 152 2.23 0.31 21.15
CA MET A 152 1.93 -1.05 20.66
C MET A 152 0.68 -1.71 21.25
N ALA A 153 0.03 -1.09 22.25
CA ALA A 153 -1.03 -1.71 23.05
C ALA A 153 -2.44 -1.62 22.45
N ASN A 154 -2.70 -0.71 21.51
CA ASN A 154 -4.06 -0.40 21.06
C ASN A 154 -4.31 -0.61 19.55
N GLN A 155 -3.53 -1.44 18.90
CA GLN A 155 -3.78 -1.75 17.50
C GLN A 155 -4.95 -2.75 17.40
N TYR A 156 -6.12 -2.27 16.97
CA TYR A 156 -7.27 -3.12 16.67
C TYR A 156 -7.39 -3.34 15.16
N ILE A 157 -7.91 -4.50 14.79
CA ILE A 157 -8.24 -4.82 13.40
C ILE A 157 -9.70 -4.47 13.18
N THR A 158 -10.00 -3.87 12.03
CA THR A 158 -11.36 -3.61 11.57
C THR A 158 -11.70 -4.45 10.35
N PHE A 159 -12.93 -4.94 10.32
CA PHE A 159 -13.49 -5.71 9.22
C PHE A 159 -14.13 -4.74 8.22
N PHE A 160 -13.57 -4.62 7.03
CA PHE A 160 -13.97 -3.62 6.06
C PHE A 160 -14.85 -4.18 4.93
N ARG A 161 -14.58 -5.42 4.47
CA ARG A 161 -15.37 -6.17 3.48
C ARG A 161 -15.44 -7.63 3.88
N GLY A 162 -16.53 -8.29 3.51
CA GLY A 162 -16.76 -9.71 3.73
C GLY A 162 -18.05 -10.00 4.48
N VAL A 163 -18.32 -11.27 4.71
CA VAL A 163 -19.54 -11.76 5.38
C VAL A 163 -19.54 -11.37 6.86
N ALA A 164 -20.59 -10.70 7.32
CA ALA A 164 -20.69 -10.17 8.69
C ALA A 164 -20.59 -11.25 9.79
N ASP A 165 -20.99 -12.49 9.48
CA ASP A 165 -20.91 -13.61 10.42
C ASP A 165 -19.47 -13.99 10.73
N VAL A 166 -18.56 -13.85 9.75
CA VAL A 166 -17.13 -14.03 9.95
C VAL A 166 -16.58 -13.01 10.96
N ALA A 167 -16.95 -11.73 10.79
CA ALA A 167 -16.54 -10.68 11.74
C ALA A 167 -17.04 -10.96 13.15
N ARG A 168 -18.30 -11.41 13.30
CA ARG A 168 -18.92 -11.76 14.58
C ARG A 168 -18.22 -12.95 15.25
N LYS A 169 -17.97 -14.01 14.49
CA LYS A 169 -17.30 -15.23 14.96
C LYS A 169 -15.89 -14.94 15.46
N GLU A 170 -15.14 -14.12 14.73
CA GLU A 170 -13.76 -13.74 15.04
C GLU A 170 -13.67 -12.56 16.02
N ASN A 171 -14.80 -12.03 16.50
CA ASN A 171 -14.87 -10.87 17.37
C ASN A 171 -14.11 -9.66 16.84
N ILE A 172 -14.22 -9.40 15.53
CA ILE A 172 -13.60 -8.27 14.86
C ILE A 172 -14.65 -7.18 14.68
N GLN A 173 -14.30 -5.95 15.07
CA GLN A 173 -15.19 -4.81 14.91
C GLN A 173 -15.38 -4.49 13.41
N MET A 174 -16.64 -4.42 12.96
CA MET A 174 -16.95 -3.98 11.61
C MET A 174 -16.75 -2.47 11.48
N HIS A 175 -16.15 -2.05 10.38
CA HIS A 175 -16.00 -0.65 10.04
C HIS A 175 -17.37 -0.01 9.72
N ASN A 176 -17.56 1.27 10.00
CA ASN A 176 -18.82 1.99 9.70
C ASN A 176 -19.14 2.09 8.19
N ARG A 177 -18.17 1.81 7.32
CA ARG A 177 -18.29 1.72 5.86
C ARG A 177 -18.12 0.27 5.37
N TRP A 178 -18.43 -0.68 6.25
CA TRP A 178 -18.48 -2.09 5.87
C TRP A 178 -19.45 -2.33 4.71
N ASN A 179 -19.08 -3.25 3.83
CA ASN A 179 -19.96 -3.80 2.81
C ASN A 179 -19.69 -5.30 2.65
N LEU A 180 -20.68 -6.04 2.16
CA LEU A 180 -20.58 -7.49 1.98
C LEU A 180 -19.53 -7.85 0.93
N GLU A 181 -19.52 -7.14 -0.18
CA GLU A 181 -18.69 -7.42 -1.35
C GLU A 181 -17.89 -6.19 -1.77
N PHE A 182 -16.93 -6.43 -2.64
CA PHE A 182 -16.15 -5.37 -3.29
C PHE A 182 -16.88 -4.89 -4.53
N ASP A 183 -16.86 -3.59 -4.74
CA ASP A 183 -17.12 -2.99 -6.04
C ASP A 183 -15.79 -2.92 -6.80
N ILE A 184 -15.64 -3.76 -7.84
CA ILE A 184 -14.38 -3.91 -8.57
C ILE A 184 -13.98 -2.67 -9.35
N ASP A 185 -14.91 -1.79 -9.70
CA ASP A 185 -14.59 -0.49 -10.31
C ASP A 185 -13.74 0.39 -9.38
N ASN A 186 -13.84 0.15 -8.07
CA ASN A 186 -13.07 0.84 -7.04
C ASN A 186 -11.81 0.09 -6.61
N VAL A 187 -11.44 -1.00 -7.31
CA VAL A 187 -10.22 -1.78 -7.05
C VAL A 187 -9.21 -1.53 -8.16
N PRO A 188 -8.22 -0.66 -7.95
CA PRO A 188 -7.23 -0.34 -8.98
C PRO A 188 -6.49 -1.57 -9.47
N GLY A 189 -6.41 -1.74 -10.79
CA GLY A 189 -5.68 -2.83 -11.42
C GLY A 189 -6.40 -4.18 -11.41
N TYR A 190 -7.65 -4.26 -10.94
CA TYR A 190 -8.40 -5.52 -10.91
C TYR A 190 -8.46 -6.16 -12.30
N GLU A 191 -8.95 -5.45 -13.31
CA GLU A 191 -9.05 -5.96 -14.69
C GLU A 191 -7.70 -6.35 -15.28
N ILE A 192 -6.65 -5.52 -15.03
CA ILE A 192 -5.29 -5.79 -15.50
C ILE A 192 -4.77 -7.12 -14.94
N LEU A 193 -5.03 -7.37 -13.65
CA LEU A 193 -4.60 -8.59 -12.99
C LEU A 193 -5.45 -9.81 -13.40
N MET A 194 -6.74 -9.61 -13.69
CA MET A 194 -7.61 -10.70 -14.16
C MET A 194 -7.26 -11.16 -15.59
N ASP A 195 -6.72 -10.26 -16.43
CA ASP A 195 -6.24 -10.58 -17.80
C ASP A 195 -4.83 -11.21 -17.82
N PHE A 196 -4.24 -11.47 -16.64
CA PHE A 196 -2.90 -12.03 -16.56
C PHE A 196 -2.83 -13.45 -17.18
N ASP A 197 -1.83 -13.68 -18.03
CA ASP A 197 -1.68 -14.92 -18.81
C ASP A 197 -1.06 -16.10 -18.04
N GLY A 198 -0.80 -15.93 -16.75
CA GLY A 198 -0.37 -17.00 -15.83
C GLY A 198 1.09 -17.41 -15.89
N ARG A 199 1.97 -16.73 -16.64
CA ARG A 199 3.37 -17.18 -16.83
C ARG A 199 4.24 -17.03 -15.60
N ARG A 200 4.14 -15.92 -14.87
CA ARG A 200 4.86 -15.69 -13.62
C ARG A 200 4.08 -14.72 -12.74
N ILE A 201 3.54 -15.20 -11.62
CA ILE A 201 2.75 -14.37 -10.69
C ILE A 201 3.56 -13.17 -10.19
N LEU A 202 4.86 -13.31 -9.94
CA LEU A 202 5.72 -12.21 -9.49
C LEU A 202 5.92 -11.09 -10.52
N ASP A 203 5.78 -11.41 -11.81
CA ASP A 203 5.90 -10.41 -12.88
C ASP A 203 4.60 -9.60 -13.06
N SER A 204 3.51 -9.99 -12.39
CA SER A 204 2.18 -9.37 -12.44
C SER A 204 1.83 -8.56 -11.20
N CYS A 205 2.82 -8.17 -10.42
CA CYS A 205 2.59 -7.29 -9.28
C CYS A 205 2.13 -5.90 -9.75
N TYR A 206 0.97 -5.48 -9.26
CA TYR A 206 0.39 -4.17 -9.56
C TYR A 206 0.48 -3.26 -8.32
N LEU A 207 1.24 -2.18 -8.44
CA LEU A 207 1.27 -1.11 -7.45
C LEU A 207 0.35 0.02 -7.94
N SER A 208 -0.70 0.29 -7.21
CA SER A 208 -1.65 1.35 -7.58
C SER A 208 -1.04 2.74 -7.42
N ASN A 209 -1.61 3.72 -8.12
CA ASN A 209 -1.49 5.10 -7.70
C ASN A 209 -2.17 5.29 -6.33
N ARG A 210 -1.95 6.44 -5.70
CA ARG A 210 -2.68 6.84 -4.50
C ARG A 210 -4.17 6.93 -4.83
N VAL A 211 -5.00 6.21 -4.11
CA VAL A 211 -6.45 6.19 -4.26
C VAL A 211 -7.14 6.52 -2.95
N THR A 212 -8.31 7.16 -3.04
CA THR A 212 -9.15 7.37 -1.86
C THR A 212 -9.96 6.10 -1.62
N LEU A 213 -9.84 5.55 -0.43
CA LEU A 213 -10.60 4.36 -0.06
C LEU A 213 -12.10 4.67 -0.03
N SER A 214 -12.88 3.88 -0.79
CA SER A 214 -14.30 4.12 -1.00
C SER A 214 -15.06 4.33 0.31
N GLY A 215 -15.79 5.45 0.39
CA GLY A 215 -16.57 5.83 1.57
C GLY A 215 -15.75 6.41 2.74
N THR A 216 -14.47 6.68 2.55
CA THR A 216 -13.60 7.32 3.53
C THR A 216 -12.85 8.51 2.91
N TRP A 217 -12.05 9.23 3.73
CA TRP A 217 -11.12 10.26 3.28
C TRP A 217 -9.68 9.76 3.24
N GLU A 218 -9.48 8.47 3.53
CA GLU A 218 -8.14 7.90 3.65
C GLU A 218 -7.52 7.65 2.28
N GLN A 219 -6.28 8.09 2.13
CA GLN A 219 -5.46 7.84 0.96
C GLN A 219 -4.64 6.58 1.18
N VAL A 220 -4.72 5.65 0.23
CA VAL A 220 -4.02 4.38 0.29
C VAL A 220 -3.36 4.05 -1.05
N VAL A 221 -2.36 3.20 -1.00
CA VAL A 221 -1.75 2.53 -2.16
C VAL A 221 -1.99 1.05 -1.99
N LEU A 222 -2.42 0.38 -3.04
CA LEU A 222 -2.64 -1.07 -3.06
C LEU A 222 -1.51 -1.76 -3.82
N LEU A 223 -0.95 -2.79 -3.24
CA LEU A 223 0.00 -3.69 -3.89
C LEU A 223 -0.69 -5.04 -4.06
N SER A 224 -1.02 -5.38 -5.29
CA SER A 224 -1.90 -6.50 -5.64
C SER A 224 -1.24 -7.49 -6.57
N ILE A 225 -1.61 -8.76 -6.47
CA ILE A 225 -1.21 -9.83 -7.39
C ILE A 225 -2.42 -10.72 -7.71
N PRO A 226 -2.40 -11.48 -8.83
CA PRO A 226 -3.47 -12.41 -9.15
C PRO A 226 -3.49 -13.62 -8.23
N VAL A 227 -4.68 -14.20 -8.04
CA VAL A 227 -4.91 -15.52 -7.44
C VAL A 227 -5.20 -16.50 -8.56
N VAL A 228 -4.38 -17.55 -8.67
CA VAL A 228 -4.48 -18.53 -9.75
C VAL A 228 -4.95 -19.87 -9.21
N LEU A 229 -6.11 -20.35 -9.65
CA LEU A 229 -6.63 -21.69 -9.40
C LEU A 229 -6.73 -22.46 -10.72
N GLU A 230 -6.30 -23.71 -10.73
CA GLU A 230 -6.40 -24.60 -11.90
C GLU A 230 -5.83 -23.97 -13.19
N GLY A 231 -4.74 -23.17 -13.06
CA GLY A 231 -4.10 -22.48 -14.17
C GLY A 231 -4.87 -21.28 -14.73
N LYS A 232 -5.93 -20.84 -14.06
CA LYS A 232 -6.70 -19.63 -14.42
C LYS A 232 -6.68 -18.61 -13.30
N VAL A 233 -6.63 -17.34 -13.68
CA VAL A 233 -6.84 -16.27 -12.71
C VAL A 233 -8.30 -16.33 -12.24
N ARG A 234 -8.48 -16.40 -10.93
CA ARG A 234 -9.78 -16.50 -10.27
C ARG A 234 -10.01 -15.39 -9.26
N GLY A 235 -9.10 -14.42 -9.20
CA GLY A 235 -9.22 -13.30 -8.30
C GLY A 235 -7.91 -12.56 -8.14
N VAL A 236 -7.89 -11.67 -7.18
CA VAL A 236 -6.72 -10.86 -6.81
C VAL A 236 -6.57 -10.84 -5.30
N CYS A 237 -5.34 -10.69 -4.83
CA CYS A 237 -5.09 -10.43 -3.41
C CYS A 237 -3.98 -9.40 -3.26
N GLY A 238 -3.87 -8.83 -2.07
CA GLY A 238 -2.84 -7.83 -1.85
C GLY A 238 -2.87 -7.21 -0.47
N VAL A 239 -1.98 -6.23 -0.32
CA VAL A 239 -1.86 -5.43 0.89
C VAL A 239 -2.12 -3.96 0.60
N GLU A 240 -2.56 -3.26 1.64
CA GLU A 240 -2.79 -1.82 1.67
C GLU A 240 -1.65 -1.12 2.41
N LEU A 241 -1.21 0.00 1.85
CA LEU A 241 -0.28 0.94 2.46
C LEU A 241 -0.99 2.28 2.60
N SER A 242 -1.40 2.64 3.81
CA SER A 242 -2.02 3.94 4.09
C SER A 242 -0.99 5.06 4.16
N GLU A 243 -1.44 6.30 4.02
CA GLU A 243 -0.57 7.47 4.20
C GLU A 243 0.08 7.50 5.59
N LEU A 244 -0.67 7.12 6.63
CA LEU A 244 -0.12 7.02 7.99
C LEU A 244 0.98 5.96 8.09
N PHE A 245 0.82 4.83 7.41
CA PHE A 245 1.85 3.80 7.33
C PHE A 245 3.12 4.33 6.65
N PHE A 246 2.99 5.04 5.52
CA PHE A 246 4.14 5.66 4.85
C PHE A 246 4.86 6.67 5.75
N ASN A 247 4.14 7.52 6.45
CA ASN A 247 4.71 8.50 7.38
C ASN A 247 5.44 7.84 8.56
N MET A 248 5.00 6.65 8.99
CA MET A 248 5.68 5.88 10.03
C MET A 248 6.97 5.24 9.52
N VAL A 249 6.96 4.67 8.30
CA VAL A 249 8.13 3.99 7.70
C VAL A 249 9.14 4.98 7.13
N PHE A 250 8.67 6.10 6.59
CA PHE A 250 9.45 7.16 5.98
C PHE A 250 9.13 8.50 6.66
N PRO A 251 9.54 8.69 7.94
CA PRO A 251 9.30 9.95 8.61
C PRO A 251 9.94 11.09 7.84
N SER A 252 9.14 12.12 7.52
CA SER A 252 9.66 13.36 6.97
C SER A 252 10.67 13.93 7.96
N VAL A 253 11.89 14.17 7.51
CA VAL A 253 12.85 14.95 8.29
C VAL A 253 12.30 16.37 8.31
N GLU A 254 11.62 16.72 9.39
CA GLU A 254 11.29 18.12 9.65
C GLU A 254 12.61 18.88 9.74
N SER A 255 12.81 19.77 8.76
CA SER A 255 13.95 20.67 8.66
C SER A 255 13.80 21.85 9.60
#